data_0fae541933f71d9587ef0189e1ee9155
#
_entry.id   0fae541933f71d9587ef0189e1ee9155
#
_cell.length_a   1.000
_cell.length_b   1.000
_cell.length_c   1.000
_cell.angle_alpha   90.00
_cell.angle_beta   90.00
_cell.angle_gamma   90.00
#
_symmetry.space_group_name_H-M   'P 1'
#
loop_
_entity.id
_entity.type
_entity.pdbx_description
1 polymer ?
#
loop_
_entity_poly.entity_id
_entity_poly.type
_entity_poly.pdbx_seq_one_letter_code
_entity_poly.pdbx_strand_id
1 'polypeptide(L)'
;MVPKRKPTHPGIVLLEDVIKPLGLTITEAAKDLGVNRKTLSELVNCKSALSPVMAIRIAKATNTSPESWLNMQVKLDLWNALKKAPKNIIVFHEQTASQHS
;
A
#
# COMPACT_ATOMS: atom_id res chain seq x y z
N MET A 1 -3.66 17.17 6.49
CA MET A 1 -2.83 17.03 7.70
C MET A 1 -1.93 15.81 7.59
N VAL A 2 -0.67 16.00 7.93
CA VAL A 2 0.29 14.91 7.84
C VAL A 2 0.29 14.17 9.18
N PRO A 3 0.14 12.85 9.20
CA PRO A 3 0.21 12.09 10.44
C PRO A 3 1.60 12.25 11.07
N LYS A 4 1.65 12.22 12.39
CA LYS A 4 2.92 12.31 13.10
C LYS A 4 3.77 11.05 12.91
N ARG A 5 3.12 9.91 12.71
CA ARG A 5 3.82 8.66 12.51
C ARG A 5 3.79 8.27 11.04
N LYS A 6 4.91 7.74 10.59
CA LYS A 6 4.95 7.15 9.27
C LYS A 6 4.00 5.95 9.23
N PRO A 7 3.09 5.88 8.26
CA PRO A 7 2.24 4.71 8.10
C PRO A 7 3.07 3.46 7.83
N THR A 8 2.58 2.32 8.29
CA THR A 8 3.27 1.05 8.11
C THR A 8 3.11 0.57 6.67
N HIS A 9 4.20 0.10 6.09
CA HIS A 9 4.17 -0.50 4.76
C HIS A 9 3.30 -1.75 4.77
N PRO A 10 2.40 -1.92 3.78
CA PRO A 10 1.52 -3.10 3.75
C PRO A 10 2.27 -4.42 3.72
N GLY A 11 3.47 -4.46 3.18
CA GLY A 11 4.29 -5.68 3.20
C GLY A 11 4.67 -6.09 4.62
N ILE A 12 4.89 -5.13 5.51
CA ILE A 12 5.18 -5.43 6.92
C ILE A 12 3.94 -5.99 7.60
N VAL A 13 2.77 -5.41 7.33
CA VAL A 13 1.52 -5.91 7.89
C VAL A 13 1.28 -7.34 7.44
N LEU A 14 1.48 -7.62 6.16
CA LEU A 14 1.34 -8.97 5.62
C LEU A 14 2.28 -9.95 6.33
N LEU A 15 3.53 -9.57 6.51
CA LEU A 15 4.52 -10.43 7.15
C LEU A 15 4.20 -10.67 8.61
N GLU A 16 4.00 -9.59 9.38
CA GLU A 16 3.88 -9.67 10.82
C GLU A 16 2.51 -10.16 11.29
N ASP A 17 1.45 -9.77 10.58
CA ASP A 17 0.10 -10.06 11.03
C ASP A 17 -0.53 -11.28 10.36
N VAL A 18 0.04 -11.76 9.26
CA VAL A 18 -0.53 -12.87 8.51
C VAL A 18 0.46 -14.03 8.35
N ILE A 19 1.59 -13.78 7.71
CA ILE A 19 2.53 -14.87 7.34
C ILE A 19 3.13 -15.50 8.58
N LYS A 20 3.70 -14.72 9.48
CA LYS A 20 4.32 -15.23 10.69
C LYS A 20 3.32 -15.92 11.62
N PRO A 21 2.16 -15.32 11.93
CA PRO A 21 1.20 -16.01 12.80
C PRO A 21 0.70 -17.34 12.25
N LEU A 22 0.63 -17.48 10.92
CA LEU A 22 0.22 -18.73 10.30
C LEU A 22 1.36 -19.75 10.20
N GLY A 23 2.58 -19.37 10.59
CA GLY A 23 3.72 -20.25 10.53
C GLY A 23 4.21 -20.55 9.13
N LEU A 24 3.87 -19.69 8.16
CA LEU A 24 4.27 -19.90 6.77
C LEU A 24 5.68 -19.37 6.52
N THR A 25 6.41 -20.07 5.66
CA THR A 25 7.64 -19.52 5.11
C THR A 25 7.27 -18.56 3.96
N ILE A 26 8.22 -17.71 3.56
CA ILE A 26 8.02 -16.83 2.41
C ILE A 26 7.74 -17.67 1.15
N THR A 27 8.44 -18.79 0.99
CA THR A 27 8.22 -19.66 -0.16
C THR A 27 6.81 -20.24 -0.18
N GLU A 28 6.32 -20.70 0.98
CA GLU A 28 4.97 -21.24 1.08
C GLU A 28 3.91 -20.16 0.82
N ALA A 29 4.10 -19.00 1.42
CA ALA A 29 3.16 -17.90 1.24
C ALA A 29 3.12 -17.43 -0.21
N ALA A 30 4.27 -17.35 -0.88
CA ALA A 30 4.33 -16.97 -2.29
C ALA A 30 3.58 -17.98 -3.16
N LYS A 31 3.77 -19.26 -2.88
CA LYS A 31 3.06 -20.32 -3.60
C LYS A 31 1.56 -20.16 -3.43
N ASP A 32 1.09 -19.94 -2.21
CA ASP A 32 -0.33 -19.76 -1.93
C ASP A 32 -0.91 -18.53 -2.63
N LEU A 33 -0.12 -17.46 -2.74
CA LEU A 33 -0.54 -16.25 -3.41
C LEU A 33 -0.42 -16.34 -4.94
N GLY A 34 0.21 -17.37 -5.45
CA GLY A 34 0.39 -17.53 -6.89
C GLY A 34 1.44 -16.60 -7.47
N VAL A 35 2.45 -16.23 -6.69
CA VAL A 35 3.55 -15.37 -7.15
C VAL A 35 4.88 -16.06 -6.85
N ASN A 36 5.96 -15.56 -7.45
CA ASN A 36 7.26 -16.13 -7.15
C ASN A 36 7.78 -15.59 -5.82
N ARG A 37 8.73 -16.31 -5.23
CA ARG A 37 9.27 -15.97 -3.92
C ARG A 37 9.91 -14.58 -3.91
N LYS A 38 10.59 -14.21 -4.99
CA LYS A 38 11.27 -12.92 -5.08
C LYS A 38 10.27 -11.77 -4.99
N THR A 39 9.14 -11.89 -5.69
CA THR A 39 8.09 -10.87 -5.66
C THR A 39 7.60 -10.64 -4.24
N LEU A 40 7.29 -11.72 -3.52
CA LEU A 40 6.80 -11.59 -2.16
C LEU A 40 7.89 -11.08 -1.22
N SER A 41 9.12 -11.58 -1.38
CA SER A 41 10.25 -11.15 -0.55
C SER A 41 10.49 -9.65 -0.67
N GLU A 42 10.41 -9.11 -1.88
CA GLU A 42 10.59 -7.67 -2.09
C GLU A 42 9.47 -6.86 -1.41
N LEU A 43 8.24 -7.35 -1.49
CA LEU A 43 7.12 -6.67 -0.86
C LEU A 43 7.28 -6.63 0.67
N VAL A 44 7.54 -7.78 1.29
CA VAL A 44 7.63 -7.84 2.77
C VAL A 44 8.88 -7.17 3.30
N ASN A 45 9.89 -6.95 2.47
CA ASN A 45 11.08 -6.21 2.84
C ASN A 45 11.00 -4.74 2.43
N CYS A 46 9.83 -4.26 2.04
CA CYS A 46 9.57 -2.86 1.71
C CYS A 46 10.37 -2.37 0.51
N LYS A 47 10.81 -3.27 -0.36
CA LYS A 47 11.57 -2.92 -1.55
C LYS A 47 10.68 -2.66 -2.75
N SER A 48 9.41 -3.03 -2.67
CA SER A 48 8.45 -2.75 -3.72
C SER A 48 7.15 -2.27 -3.10
N ALA A 49 6.39 -1.48 -3.86
CA ALA A 49 5.07 -1.03 -3.45
C ALA A 49 4.05 -2.13 -3.71
N LEU A 50 2.95 -2.07 -2.99
CA LEU A 50 1.84 -3.00 -3.21
C LEU A 50 1.07 -2.58 -4.45
N SER A 51 0.98 -3.46 -5.43
CA SER A 51 0.21 -3.22 -6.65
C SER A 51 -1.25 -3.64 -6.47
N PRO A 52 -2.17 -3.13 -7.31
CA PRO A 52 -3.55 -3.57 -7.25
C PRO A 52 -3.73 -5.08 -7.46
N VAL A 53 -2.98 -5.67 -8.39
CA VAL A 53 -3.06 -7.11 -8.62
C VAL A 53 -2.62 -7.89 -7.39
N MET A 54 -1.53 -7.46 -6.76
CA MET A 54 -1.05 -8.12 -5.55
C MET A 54 -2.04 -7.96 -4.40
N ALA A 55 -2.67 -6.80 -4.30
CA ALA A 55 -3.70 -6.57 -3.28
C ALA A 55 -4.88 -7.52 -3.45
N ILE A 56 -5.28 -7.79 -4.70
CA ILE A 56 -6.34 -8.75 -4.98
C ILE A 56 -5.95 -10.16 -4.52
N ARG A 57 -4.71 -10.57 -4.81
CA ARG A 57 -4.23 -11.89 -4.39
C ARG A 57 -4.22 -12.03 -2.88
N ILE A 58 -3.68 -11.03 -2.19
CA ILE A 58 -3.62 -11.03 -0.73
C ILE A 58 -5.03 -11.04 -0.14
N ALA A 59 -5.92 -10.21 -0.68
CA ALA A 59 -7.29 -10.12 -0.19
C ALA A 59 -8.02 -11.45 -0.30
N LYS A 60 -7.84 -12.15 -1.43
CA LYS A 60 -8.44 -13.46 -1.60
C LYS A 60 -7.86 -14.50 -0.65
N ALA A 61 -6.55 -14.46 -0.44
CA ALA A 61 -5.88 -15.42 0.44
C ALA A 61 -6.22 -15.18 1.90
N THR A 62 -6.54 -13.96 2.29
CA THR A 62 -6.80 -13.59 3.69
C THR A 62 -8.28 -13.31 3.95
N ASN A 63 -9.12 -13.43 2.94
CA ASN A 63 -10.54 -13.13 3.05
C ASN A 63 -10.80 -11.70 3.53
N THR A 64 -10.06 -10.78 2.94
CA THR A 64 -10.19 -9.34 3.21
C THR A 64 -10.47 -8.62 1.90
N SER A 65 -10.49 -7.28 1.93
CA SER A 65 -10.75 -6.50 0.72
C SER A 65 -9.45 -5.97 0.12
N PRO A 66 -9.35 -5.94 -1.22
CA PRO A 66 -8.18 -5.33 -1.86
C PRO A 66 -8.01 -3.86 -1.47
N GLU A 67 -9.11 -3.15 -1.30
CA GLU A 67 -9.09 -1.73 -0.94
C GLU A 67 -8.40 -1.49 0.38
N SER A 68 -8.62 -2.35 1.37
CA SER A 68 -7.99 -2.18 2.68
C SER A 68 -6.47 -2.27 2.57
N TRP A 69 -5.96 -3.14 1.73
CA TRP A 69 -4.54 -3.29 1.51
C TRP A 69 -3.96 -2.10 0.73
N LEU A 70 -4.67 -1.69 -0.34
CA LEU A 70 -4.22 -0.55 -1.14
C LEU A 70 -4.26 0.76 -0.36
N ASN A 71 -5.22 0.91 0.55
CA ASN A 71 -5.28 2.11 1.39
C ASN A 71 -4.05 2.25 2.27
N MET A 72 -3.48 1.15 2.74
CA MET A 72 -2.23 1.21 3.49
C MET A 72 -1.10 1.75 2.62
N GLN A 73 -1.03 1.33 1.36
CA GLN A 73 -0.01 1.82 0.44
C GLN A 73 -0.23 3.30 0.12
N VAL A 74 -1.48 3.69 -0.12
CA VAL A 74 -1.80 5.09 -0.42
C VAL A 74 -1.40 6.01 0.74
N LYS A 75 -1.70 5.61 1.96
CA LYS A 75 -1.34 6.41 3.13
C LYS A 75 0.17 6.59 3.25
N LEU A 76 0.92 5.52 2.99
CA LEU A 76 2.38 5.57 3.03
C LEU A 76 2.92 6.47 1.93
N ASP A 77 2.41 6.29 0.71
CA ASP A 77 2.86 7.09 -0.43
C ASP A 77 2.56 8.57 -0.21
N LEU A 78 1.38 8.87 0.29
CA LEU A 78 1.00 10.26 0.56
C LEU A 78 1.89 10.87 1.66
N TRP A 79 2.17 10.12 2.71
CA TRP A 79 3.04 10.58 3.79
C TRP A 79 4.43 10.94 3.25
N ASN A 80 4.98 10.08 2.40
CA ASN A 80 6.29 10.34 1.79
C ASN A 80 6.24 11.55 0.87
N ALA A 81 5.17 11.68 0.07
CA ALA A 81 5.02 12.79 -0.86
C ALA A 81 4.85 14.12 -0.13
N LEU A 82 4.12 14.12 0.97
CA LEU A 82 3.89 15.36 1.75
C LEU A 82 5.17 15.91 2.37
N LYS A 83 6.15 15.06 2.64
CA LYS A 83 7.45 15.53 3.13
C LYS A 83 8.19 16.36 2.09
N LYS A 84 7.89 16.16 0.83
CA LYS A 84 8.49 16.89 -0.29
C LYS A 84 7.42 17.59 -1.10
N ALA A 85 6.38 18.07 -0.44
CA ALA A 85 5.26 18.70 -1.13
C ALA A 85 5.75 19.91 -1.94
N PRO A 86 5.26 20.06 -3.15
CA PRO A 86 5.63 21.21 -3.97
C PRO A 86 5.10 22.49 -3.33
N LYS A 87 5.87 23.57 -3.51
CA LYS A 87 5.54 24.86 -2.91
C LYS A 87 5.09 25.90 -3.92
N ASN A 88 5.17 25.58 -5.19
CA ASN A 88 4.91 26.56 -6.24
C ASN A 88 3.53 26.40 -6.86
N ILE A 89 2.57 26.00 -6.06
CA ILE A 89 1.20 25.76 -6.53
C ILE A 89 0.35 26.94 -6.14
N ILE A 90 -0.41 27.44 -7.10
CA ILE A 90 -1.34 28.55 -6.90
C ILE A 90 -2.75 27.98 -6.95
N VAL A 91 -3.55 28.34 -5.98
CA VAL A 91 -4.94 27.90 -5.91
C VAL A 91 -5.69 28.47 -7.10
N PHE A 92 -6.50 27.67 -7.76
CA PHE A 92 -7.36 28.14 -8.83
C PHE A 92 -8.37 29.13 -8.26
N HIS A 93 -8.58 30.24 -8.99
CA HIS A 93 -9.60 31.19 -8.59
C HIS A 93 -10.92 30.81 -9.23
N GLU A 94 -11.97 30.83 -8.44
CA GLU A 94 -13.30 30.69 -8.99
C GLU A 94 -13.70 31.96 -9.67
N GLN A 95 -13.87 31.91 -10.94
CA GLN A 95 -14.30 33.09 -11.69
C GLN A 95 -15.82 33.21 -11.66
N THR A 96 -16.48 32.14 -11.86
CA THR A 96 -17.90 32.10 -11.85
C THR A 96 -18.30 30.78 -11.30
N ALA A 97 -19.50 30.70 -11.13
CA ALA A 97 -19.89 29.50 -10.55
C ALA A 97 -19.59 28.34 -11.40
N SER A 98 -19.20 28.25 -12.11
CA SER A 98 -18.99 27.18 -12.63
C SER A 98 -18.09 26.44 -12.79
N GLN A 99 -17.77 26.25 -12.62
CA GLN A 99 -16.93 25.67 -12.82
C GLN A 99 -16.79 24.51 -12.77
N HIS A 100 -16.90 23.93 -12.79
CA HIS A 100 -16.53 22.87 -12.90
C HIS A 100 -17.07 21.94 -13.09
N SER A 101 -17.04 21.48 -13.42
CA SER A 101 -17.37 20.54 -13.61
C SER A 101 -17.00 19.58 -13.73
#